data_ef7daac37e6fb94c9f52b71d5b9940e2
#
_entry.id   ef7daac37e6fb94c9f52b71d5b9940e2
#
_cell.length_a   1.000
_cell.length_b   1.000
_cell.length_c   1.000
_cell.angle_alpha   90.00
_cell.angle_beta   90.00
_cell.angle_gamma   90.00
#
_symmetry.space_group_name_H-M   'P 1'
#
loop_
_entity.id
_entity.type
_entity.pdbx_description
1 polymer ?
#
loop_
_entity_poly.entity_id
_entity_poly.type
_entity_poly.pdbx_seq_one_letter_code
_entity_poly.pdbx_strand_id
1 'polypeptide(L)'
;MNTLAAKVSRQRHLFARFASVCVLVALALLLLPVAAHADGYSMTQTYISATVEADGSLTVVEGRQFDFDDDINGVFWEINTGSNQQGGTAGVDVLSVEEEDTAFNKVDSANKGDSGVYTVEQTGDGVRIKVFSPHESGDSAIYYVSYTMTGAVMNWADTAELYWKFVGDGWSADSDDVEMEVCFANAAAGTAAVKGDNFRAWGHGPLTGDVSLDEDEPMVTYTIPCVHQGEFAEARIAFPSDWVPQLAASGEERMSTILSEEKEWADEANARRAHARMIANALAVLSVVAAVAFTGTIVMLKLRRR
;
A
#
# COMPACT_ATOMS: atom_id res chain seq x y z
N MET A 1 40.78 43.12 36.33
CA MET A 1 39.38 43.26 35.96
C MET A 1 39.01 42.73 34.56
N ASN A 2 39.94 42.57 33.61
CA ASN A 2 39.62 42.16 32.22
C ASN A 2 39.33 40.67 31.98
N THR A 3 39.77 39.77 32.86
CA THR A 3 39.63 38.32 32.66
C THR A 3 38.22 37.79 33.02
N LEU A 4 37.54 38.44 33.94
CA LEU A 4 36.16 38.06 34.33
C LEU A 4 35.12 38.44 33.26
N ALA A 5 35.28 39.63 32.68
CA ALA A 5 34.38 40.10 31.60
C ALA A 5 34.51 39.27 30.33
N ALA A 6 35.73 38.84 29.96
CA ALA A 6 35.95 37.93 28.82
C ALA A 6 35.35 36.54 29.05
N LYS A 7 35.40 36.01 30.28
CA LYS A 7 34.80 34.70 30.64
C LYS A 7 33.28 34.73 30.59
N VAL A 8 32.63 35.82 31.06
CA VAL A 8 31.18 36.01 31.01
C VAL A 8 30.68 36.18 29.59
N SER A 9 31.42 36.93 28.73
CA SER A 9 31.10 37.07 27.31
C SER A 9 31.15 35.74 26.57
N ARG A 10 32.19 34.94 26.78
CA ARG A 10 32.32 33.60 26.16
C ARG A 10 31.22 32.64 26.58
N GLN A 11 30.76 32.75 27.82
CA GLN A 11 29.65 31.95 28.33
C GLN A 11 28.30 32.35 27.71
N ARG A 12 28.03 33.63 27.49
CA ARG A 12 26.84 34.14 26.81
C ARG A 12 26.78 33.66 25.34
N HIS A 13 27.90 33.67 24.62
CA HIS A 13 27.93 33.15 23.25
C HIS A 13 27.73 31.64 23.15
N LEU A 14 28.24 30.88 24.12
CA LEU A 14 27.98 29.43 24.21
C LEU A 14 26.51 29.13 24.50
N PHE A 15 25.87 29.87 25.40
CA PHE A 15 24.45 29.73 25.73
C PHE A 15 23.57 30.15 24.56
N ALA A 16 23.88 31.22 23.84
CA ALA A 16 23.15 31.65 22.66
C ALA A 16 23.24 30.62 21.51
N ARG A 17 24.41 30.03 21.27
CA ARG A 17 24.61 28.98 20.27
C ARG A 17 23.82 27.69 20.63
N PHE A 18 23.81 27.32 21.90
CA PHE A 18 23.06 26.17 22.37
C PHE A 18 21.54 26.40 22.26
N ALA A 19 21.03 27.55 22.64
CA ALA A 19 19.63 27.92 22.47
C ALA A 19 19.23 27.94 20.99
N SER A 20 20.09 28.41 20.11
CA SER A 20 19.84 28.38 18.65
C SER A 20 19.77 26.97 18.10
N VAL A 21 20.60 26.04 18.56
CA VAL A 21 20.53 24.61 18.15
C VAL A 21 19.24 23.95 18.65
N CYS A 22 18.82 24.21 19.90
CA CYS A 22 17.57 23.69 20.44
C CYS A 22 16.35 24.22 19.68
N VAL A 23 16.38 25.51 19.29
CA VAL A 23 15.31 26.12 18.48
C VAL A 23 15.27 25.50 17.07
N LEU A 24 16.44 25.26 16.45
CA LEU A 24 16.51 24.63 15.13
C LEU A 24 16.02 23.18 15.15
N VAL A 25 16.36 22.41 16.21
CA VAL A 25 15.84 21.04 16.40
C VAL A 25 14.34 21.06 16.65
N ALA A 26 13.81 21.98 17.47
CA ALA A 26 12.39 22.13 17.68
C ALA A 26 11.64 22.55 16.40
N LEU A 27 12.23 23.46 15.60
CA LEU A 27 11.69 23.83 14.29
C LEU A 27 11.71 22.65 13.31
N ALA A 28 12.76 21.85 13.31
CA ALA A 28 12.85 20.65 12.45
C ALA A 28 11.82 19.58 12.83
N LEU A 29 11.50 19.44 14.12
CA LEU A 29 10.44 18.56 14.61
C LEU A 29 9.03 19.07 14.25
N LEU A 30 8.83 20.38 14.13
CA LEU A 30 7.59 21.02 13.68
C LEU A 30 7.37 20.94 12.16
N LEU A 31 8.43 20.60 11.40
CA LEU A 31 8.36 20.40 9.94
C LEU A 31 8.15 18.93 9.54
N LEU A 32 7.99 18.04 10.51
CA LEU A 32 7.52 16.68 10.20
C LEU A 32 6.09 16.79 9.63
N PRO A 33 5.82 16.20 8.47
CA PRO A 33 4.48 16.21 7.93
C PRO A 33 3.55 15.54 8.95
N VAL A 34 2.56 16.27 9.45
CA VAL A 34 1.42 15.69 10.12
C VAL A 34 0.58 15.11 9.00
N ALA A 35 0.34 13.81 9.03
CA ALA A 35 -0.58 13.19 8.10
C ALA A 35 -1.92 13.97 8.21
N ALA A 36 -2.28 14.68 7.15
CA ALA A 36 -3.58 15.32 7.06
C ALA A 36 -4.59 14.20 6.73
N HIS A 37 -5.44 13.85 7.68
CA HIS A 37 -6.62 13.04 7.39
C HIS A 37 -7.56 13.97 6.61
N ALA A 38 -7.72 13.70 5.31
CA ALA A 38 -8.33 14.65 4.38
C ALA A 38 -9.84 14.42 4.15
N ASP A 39 -10.39 13.23 4.41
CA ASP A 39 -11.69 12.85 3.84
C ASP A 39 -12.76 12.41 4.84
N GLY A 40 -12.57 12.65 6.13
CA GLY A 40 -13.58 12.34 7.15
C GLY A 40 -13.80 10.84 7.40
N TYR A 41 -12.90 9.99 6.94
CA TYR A 41 -12.87 8.56 7.23
C TYR A 41 -11.44 8.00 7.21
N SER A 42 -11.27 6.83 7.84
CA SER A 42 -10.08 5.97 7.72
C SER A 42 -10.48 4.58 7.25
N MET A 43 -9.58 3.88 6.54
CA MET A 43 -9.76 2.48 6.17
C MET A 43 -8.85 1.62 7.03
N THR A 44 -9.43 0.97 8.04
CA THR A 44 -8.71 0.27 9.11
C THR A 44 -8.38 -1.18 8.78
N GLN A 45 -9.05 -1.77 7.78
CA GLN A 45 -8.77 -3.10 7.29
C GLN A 45 -9.14 -3.21 5.81
N THR A 46 -8.28 -3.89 5.03
CA THR A 46 -8.54 -4.20 3.62
C THR A 46 -8.25 -5.67 3.37
N TYR A 47 -9.24 -6.41 2.91
CA TYR A 47 -9.12 -7.81 2.52
C TYR A 47 -9.51 -8.00 1.06
N ILE A 48 -8.67 -8.69 0.28
CA ILE A 48 -8.91 -8.95 -1.13
C ILE A 48 -8.70 -10.45 -1.39
N SER A 49 -9.74 -11.11 -1.87
CA SER A 49 -9.67 -12.49 -2.36
C SER A 49 -9.83 -12.49 -3.86
N ALA A 50 -8.84 -13.00 -4.58
CA ALA A 50 -8.84 -13.12 -6.03
C ALA A 50 -8.63 -14.57 -6.46
N THR A 51 -9.44 -15.05 -7.38
CA THR A 51 -9.28 -16.38 -8.00
C THR A 51 -8.96 -16.19 -9.48
N VAL A 52 -7.83 -16.75 -9.92
CA VAL A 52 -7.47 -16.84 -11.34
C VAL A 52 -8.25 -17.99 -11.95
N GLU A 53 -9.11 -17.69 -12.92
CA GLU A 53 -9.94 -18.65 -13.62
C GLU A 53 -9.21 -19.30 -14.80
N ALA A 54 -9.77 -20.41 -15.34
CA ALA A 54 -9.18 -21.14 -16.45
C ALA A 54 -9.01 -20.33 -17.74
N ASP A 55 -9.78 -19.28 -17.93
CA ASP A 55 -9.69 -18.34 -19.06
C ASP A 55 -8.80 -17.13 -18.80
N GLY A 56 -8.14 -17.08 -17.62
CA GLY A 56 -7.28 -15.97 -17.21
C GLY A 56 -8.03 -14.76 -16.67
N SER A 57 -9.35 -14.83 -16.52
CA SER A 57 -10.08 -13.81 -15.77
C SER A 57 -9.84 -13.95 -14.27
N LEU A 58 -10.07 -12.88 -13.52
CA LEU A 58 -10.09 -12.89 -12.06
C LEU A 58 -11.53 -12.79 -11.58
N THR A 59 -11.91 -13.63 -10.62
CA THR A 59 -13.07 -13.41 -9.76
C THR A 59 -12.56 -12.81 -8.46
N VAL A 60 -13.02 -11.61 -8.13
CA VAL A 60 -12.48 -10.83 -6.99
C VAL A 60 -13.60 -10.48 -6.03
N VAL A 61 -13.31 -10.63 -4.74
CA VAL A 61 -14.08 -10.06 -3.63
C VAL A 61 -13.15 -9.17 -2.84
N GLU A 62 -13.48 -7.90 -2.74
CA GLU A 62 -12.72 -6.90 -2.00
C GLU A 62 -13.56 -6.35 -0.86
N GLY A 63 -13.09 -6.53 0.38
CA GLY A 63 -13.71 -6.02 1.60
C GLY A 63 -12.87 -4.90 2.20
N ARG A 64 -13.51 -3.81 2.63
CA ARG A 64 -12.85 -2.70 3.34
C ARG A 64 -13.69 -2.27 4.53
N GLN A 65 -13.03 -2.11 5.68
CA GLN A 65 -13.62 -1.51 6.86
C GLN A 65 -13.32 -0.01 6.87
N PHE A 66 -14.38 0.78 7.01
CA PHE A 66 -14.33 2.23 7.15
C PHE A 66 -14.74 2.62 8.55
N ASP A 67 -13.99 3.52 9.15
CA ASP A 67 -14.35 4.24 10.38
C ASP A 67 -14.54 5.72 10.01
N PHE A 68 -15.72 6.28 10.32
CA PHE A 68 -16.13 7.60 9.86
C PHE A 68 -15.89 8.66 10.94
N ASP A 69 -15.05 9.65 10.60
CA ASP A 69 -14.75 10.79 11.49
C ASP A 69 -15.77 11.94 11.32
N ASP A 70 -16.43 12.01 10.16
CA ASP A 70 -17.43 12.99 9.78
C ASP A 70 -18.72 12.33 9.27
N ASP A 71 -19.83 13.08 9.23
CA ASP A 71 -21.08 12.65 8.58
C ASP A 71 -20.84 12.53 7.07
N ILE A 72 -21.04 11.33 6.51
CA ILE A 72 -20.85 11.04 5.10
C ILE A 72 -22.15 10.62 4.41
N ASN A 73 -22.18 10.58 3.08
CA ASN A 73 -23.31 10.09 2.29
C ASN A 73 -22.99 8.80 1.53
N GLY A 74 -21.81 8.24 1.74
CA GLY A 74 -21.32 7.05 1.08
C GLY A 74 -19.84 7.14 0.75
N VAL A 75 -19.32 6.11 0.12
CA VAL A 75 -17.91 5.96 -0.21
C VAL A 75 -17.68 5.80 -1.71
N PHE A 76 -16.48 6.11 -2.17
CA PHE A 76 -16.03 5.81 -3.52
C PHE A 76 -15.13 4.60 -3.50
N TRP A 77 -15.27 3.75 -4.53
CA TRP A 77 -14.40 2.63 -4.79
C TRP A 77 -13.78 2.78 -6.16
N GLU A 78 -12.48 2.63 -6.27
CA GLU A 78 -11.80 2.73 -7.55
C GLU A 78 -11.06 1.43 -7.85
N ILE A 79 -11.41 0.81 -8.98
CA ILE A 79 -10.75 -0.38 -9.51
C ILE A 79 -9.96 0.06 -10.74
N ASN A 80 -8.65 -0.04 -10.65
CA ASN A 80 -7.76 0.37 -11.74
C ASN A 80 -7.80 -0.65 -12.88
N THR A 81 -8.06 -0.18 -14.11
CA THR A 81 -8.10 -1.00 -15.34
C THR A 81 -7.04 -0.56 -16.35
N GLY A 82 -6.15 0.35 -15.97
CA GLY A 82 -5.07 0.82 -16.84
C GLY A 82 -4.23 -0.33 -17.38
N SER A 83 -3.52 -0.10 -18.50
CA SER A 83 -2.60 -1.09 -19.03
C SER A 83 -1.56 -1.43 -17.95
N ASN A 84 -1.46 -2.71 -17.61
CA ASN A 84 -0.28 -3.17 -16.88
C ASN A 84 0.96 -2.95 -17.76
N GLN A 85 2.16 -3.02 -17.18
CA GLN A 85 3.41 -2.83 -17.92
C GLN A 85 3.61 -3.87 -19.06
N GLN A 86 2.73 -4.87 -19.13
CA GLN A 86 2.72 -5.95 -20.12
C GLN A 86 1.80 -5.64 -21.33
N GLY A 87 1.16 -4.46 -21.35
CA GLY A 87 0.25 -4.04 -22.41
C GLY A 87 -1.16 -4.63 -22.34
N GLY A 88 -1.49 -5.37 -21.28
CA GLY A 88 -2.86 -5.82 -21.04
C GLY A 88 -3.74 -4.65 -20.59
N THR A 89 -4.96 -4.57 -21.12
CA THR A 89 -5.97 -3.64 -20.63
C THR A 89 -7.03 -4.45 -19.89
N ALA A 90 -7.17 -4.21 -18.60
CA ALA A 90 -8.16 -4.92 -17.81
C ALA A 90 -9.57 -4.40 -18.13
N GLY A 91 -10.52 -5.33 -18.28
CA GLY A 91 -11.95 -5.04 -18.26
C GLY A 91 -12.52 -5.43 -16.89
N VAL A 92 -13.39 -4.61 -16.32
CA VAL A 92 -14.04 -4.89 -15.03
C VAL A 92 -15.55 -4.89 -15.19
N ASP A 93 -16.20 -5.95 -14.67
CA ASP A 93 -17.66 -6.03 -14.52
C ASP A 93 -18.00 -6.21 -13.04
N VAL A 94 -18.72 -5.23 -12.48
CA VAL A 94 -19.12 -5.20 -11.06
C VAL A 94 -20.37 -6.07 -10.89
N LEU A 95 -20.23 -7.12 -10.08
CA LEU A 95 -21.27 -8.13 -9.82
C LEU A 95 -22.18 -7.72 -8.67
N SER A 96 -21.61 -7.31 -7.54
CA SER A 96 -22.36 -6.87 -6.36
C SER A 96 -21.60 -5.84 -5.54
N VAL A 97 -22.37 -5.08 -4.76
CA VAL A 97 -21.88 -4.24 -3.66
C VAL A 97 -22.75 -4.54 -2.46
N GLU A 98 -22.13 -4.76 -1.31
CA GLU A 98 -22.80 -5.13 -0.07
C GLU A 98 -22.19 -4.30 1.08
N GLU A 99 -23.03 -3.97 2.05
CA GLU A 99 -22.61 -3.45 3.34
C GLU A 99 -22.92 -4.51 4.38
N GLU A 100 -21.91 -5.08 5.03
CA GLU A 100 -22.03 -6.27 5.86
C GLU A 100 -22.76 -7.40 5.10
N ASP A 101 -23.99 -7.74 5.49
CA ASP A 101 -24.84 -8.78 4.86
C ASP A 101 -25.96 -8.16 3.98
N THR A 102 -25.94 -6.86 3.73
CA THR A 102 -26.99 -6.15 3.00
C THR A 102 -26.56 -5.82 1.58
N ALA A 103 -27.17 -6.49 0.62
CA ALA A 103 -26.90 -6.23 -0.81
C ALA A 103 -27.52 -4.90 -1.26
N PHE A 104 -26.75 -4.12 -2.03
CA PHE A 104 -27.16 -2.85 -2.61
C PHE A 104 -27.65 -3.02 -4.04
N ASN A 105 -28.55 -2.14 -4.47
CA ASN A 105 -29.09 -2.17 -5.83
C ASN A 105 -28.26 -1.27 -6.76
N LYS A 106 -27.86 -1.83 -7.93
CA LYS A 106 -27.25 -1.03 -9.00
C LYS A 106 -28.30 -0.11 -9.65
N VAL A 107 -27.98 1.17 -9.75
CA VAL A 107 -28.83 2.19 -10.39
C VAL A 107 -28.01 3.06 -11.36
N ASP A 108 -28.67 3.67 -12.33
CA ASP A 108 -28.00 4.54 -13.30
C ASP A 108 -27.59 5.88 -12.67
N SER A 109 -28.33 6.36 -11.67
CA SER A 109 -28.05 7.59 -10.95
C SER A 109 -28.64 7.56 -9.54
N ALA A 110 -28.01 8.25 -8.61
CA ALA A 110 -28.49 8.43 -7.25
C ALA A 110 -28.11 9.83 -6.74
N ASN A 111 -28.81 10.30 -5.68
CA ASN A 111 -28.64 11.63 -5.12
C ASN A 111 -28.05 11.53 -3.70
N LYS A 112 -27.52 12.64 -3.21
CA LYS A 112 -27.09 12.76 -1.82
C LYS A 112 -28.27 12.43 -0.89
N GLY A 113 -28.04 11.48 0.03
CA GLY A 113 -29.03 11.00 0.98
C GLY A 113 -29.79 9.73 0.55
N ASP A 114 -29.61 9.27 -0.70
CA ASP A 114 -30.05 7.92 -1.09
C ASP A 114 -29.26 6.88 -0.31
N SER A 115 -29.84 5.69 -0.07
CA SER A 115 -29.21 4.61 0.68
C SER A 115 -29.49 3.26 0.05
N GLY A 116 -28.58 2.30 0.22
CA GLY A 116 -28.73 0.93 -0.29
C GLY A 116 -28.63 0.82 -1.81
N VAL A 117 -27.99 1.79 -2.45
CA VAL A 117 -27.78 1.81 -3.91
C VAL A 117 -26.35 2.16 -4.28
N TYR A 118 -25.92 1.74 -5.48
CA TYR A 118 -24.64 2.12 -6.04
C TYR A 118 -24.73 2.43 -7.54
N THR A 119 -23.80 3.25 -8.01
CA THR A 119 -23.60 3.53 -9.44
C THR A 119 -22.21 3.08 -9.87
N VAL A 120 -22.07 2.72 -11.16
CA VAL A 120 -20.78 2.31 -11.75
C VAL A 120 -20.49 3.24 -12.93
N GLU A 121 -19.32 3.87 -12.89
CA GLU A 121 -18.88 4.82 -13.91
C GLU A 121 -17.54 4.33 -14.49
N GLN A 122 -17.45 4.27 -15.83
CA GLN A 122 -16.17 4.05 -16.51
C GLN A 122 -15.39 5.35 -16.52
N THR A 123 -14.15 5.31 -16.04
CA THR A 123 -13.21 6.44 -16.07
C THR A 123 -12.10 6.19 -17.08
N GLY A 124 -11.21 7.17 -17.29
CA GLY A 124 -10.06 6.99 -18.18
C GLY A 124 -9.05 5.95 -17.67
N ASP A 125 -9.00 5.73 -16.35
CA ASP A 125 -8.01 4.91 -15.68
C ASP A 125 -8.62 3.65 -15.01
N GLY A 126 -9.95 3.49 -15.08
CA GLY A 126 -10.61 2.36 -14.45
C GLY A 126 -12.11 2.47 -14.30
N VAL A 127 -12.62 1.81 -13.28
CA VAL A 127 -14.03 1.80 -12.90
C VAL A 127 -14.17 2.46 -11.53
N ARG A 128 -15.05 3.46 -11.44
CA ARG A 128 -15.45 4.07 -10.18
C ARG A 128 -16.84 3.59 -9.77
N ILE A 129 -16.93 3.08 -8.56
CA ILE A 129 -18.20 2.70 -7.93
C ILE A 129 -18.50 3.77 -6.88
N LYS A 130 -19.70 4.36 -6.94
CA LYS A 130 -20.21 5.26 -5.91
C LYS A 130 -21.23 4.51 -5.09
N VAL A 131 -20.93 4.27 -3.83
CA VAL A 131 -21.80 3.58 -2.88
C VAL A 131 -22.53 4.65 -2.08
N PHE A 132 -23.86 4.59 -2.06
CA PHE A 132 -24.71 5.54 -1.33
C PHE A 132 -25.21 4.86 -0.05
N SER A 133 -24.61 5.21 1.06
CA SER A 133 -24.93 4.74 2.41
C SER A 133 -24.55 5.85 3.40
N PRO A 134 -25.53 6.64 3.87
CA PRO A 134 -25.27 7.68 4.86
C PRO A 134 -24.86 7.10 6.21
N HIS A 135 -23.79 7.64 6.80
CA HIS A 135 -23.33 7.35 8.15
C HIS A 135 -23.04 8.64 8.92
N GLU A 136 -23.20 8.57 10.25
CA GLU A 136 -22.86 9.66 11.16
C GLU A 136 -21.40 9.55 11.63
N SER A 137 -20.83 10.67 12.07
CA SER A 137 -19.50 10.68 12.70
C SER A 137 -19.46 9.72 13.90
N GLY A 138 -18.47 8.84 13.92
CA GLY A 138 -18.28 7.79 14.91
C GLY A 138 -18.86 6.43 14.53
N ASP A 139 -19.57 6.31 13.41
CA ASP A 139 -19.99 5.02 12.86
C ASP A 139 -18.82 4.30 12.21
N SER A 140 -19.00 2.98 11.97
CA SER A 140 -18.12 2.16 11.14
C SER A 140 -18.95 1.25 10.25
N ALA A 141 -18.43 0.90 9.07
CA ALA A 141 -19.08 -0.03 8.15
C ALA A 141 -18.04 -0.88 7.39
N ILE A 142 -18.43 -2.10 7.04
CA ILE A 142 -17.64 -2.95 6.14
C ILE A 142 -18.39 -3.08 4.83
N TYR A 143 -17.73 -2.68 3.74
CA TYR A 143 -18.26 -2.87 2.40
C TYR A 143 -17.53 -3.99 1.69
N TYR A 144 -18.28 -4.79 0.93
CA TYR A 144 -17.77 -5.80 0.01
C TYR A 144 -18.15 -5.43 -1.42
N VAL A 145 -17.16 -5.45 -2.31
CA VAL A 145 -17.37 -5.28 -3.75
C VAL A 145 -16.90 -6.56 -4.45
N SER A 146 -17.82 -7.22 -5.15
CA SER A 146 -17.51 -8.39 -5.99
C SER A 146 -17.48 -8.00 -7.45
N TYR A 147 -16.45 -8.40 -8.16
CA TYR A 147 -16.30 -8.11 -9.59
C TYR A 147 -15.51 -9.18 -10.32
N THR A 148 -15.64 -9.23 -11.63
CA THR A 148 -14.74 -9.96 -12.51
C THR A 148 -13.82 -9.01 -13.23
N MET A 149 -12.56 -9.44 -13.44
CA MET A 149 -11.57 -8.68 -14.18
C MET A 149 -10.96 -9.56 -15.29
N THR A 150 -10.88 -9.02 -16.50
CA THR A 150 -10.22 -9.65 -17.65
C THR A 150 -8.96 -8.90 -18.02
N GLY A 151 -7.99 -9.56 -18.66
CA GLY A 151 -6.78 -8.91 -19.18
C GLY A 151 -5.69 -8.64 -18.14
N ALA A 152 -5.87 -9.04 -16.87
CA ALA A 152 -4.82 -8.96 -15.84
C ALA A 152 -3.82 -10.11 -15.94
N VAL A 153 -4.23 -11.24 -16.53
CA VAL A 153 -3.38 -12.41 -16.77
C VAL A 153 -2.96 -12.46 -18.22
N MET A 154 -1.68 -12.72 -18.46
CA MET A 154 -1.11 -13.01 -19.78
C MET A 154 -0.59 -14.44 -19.80
N ASN A 155 -0.84 -15.17 -20.89
CA ASN A 155 -0.32 -16.52 -21.10
C ASN A 155 0.84 -16.46 -22.12
N TRP A 156 2.06 -16.63 -21.65
CA TRP A 156 3.28 -16.62 -22.44
C TRP A 156 3.64 -18.05 -22.89
N ALA A 157 4.64 -18.20 -23.74
CA ALA A 157 5.08 -19.51 -24.22
C ALA A 157 5.70 -20.38 -23.10
N ASP A 158 6.29 -19.77 -22.10
CA ASP A 158 7.07 -20.43 -21.04
C ASP A 158 6.49 -20.23 -19.63
N THR A 159 5.47 -19.38 -19.45
CA THR A 159 4.83 -19.10 -18.16
C THR A 159 3.49 -18.39 -18.37
N ALA A 160 2.60 -18.40 -17.38
CA ALA A 160 1.54 -17.42 -17.27
C ALA A 160 1.93 -16.36 -16.24
N GLU A 161 1.43 -15.16 -16.40
CA GLU A 161 1.77 -14.00 -15.57
C GLU A 161 0.52 -13.23 -15.19
N LEU A 162 0.26 -13.11 -13.88
CA LEU A 162 -0.65 -12.10 -13.32
C LEU A 162 0.19 -10.89 -12.95
N TYR A 163 -0.20 -9.71 -13.44
CA TYR A 163 0.39 -8.44 -13.01
C TYR A 163 -0.73 -7.43 -12.75
N TRP A 164 -0.99 -7.14 -11.47
CA TRP A 164 -2.18 -6.41 -11.05
C TRP A 164 -1.90 -5.46 -9.89
N LYS A 165 -2.33 -4.21 -10.05
CA LYS A 165 -2.36 -3.19 -8.99
C LYS A 165 -3.66 -3.38 -8.19
N PHE A 166 -3.59 -4.08 -7.06
CA PHE A 166 -4.74 -4.42 -6.23
C PHE A 166 -5.10 -3.32 -5.21
N VAL A 167 -4.15 -2.47 -4.85
CA VAL A 167 -4.45 -1.20 -4.19
C VAL A 167 -3.97 -0.09 -5.10
N GLY A 168 -4.91 0.70 -5.61
CA GLY A 168 -4.63 1.85 -6.49
C GLY A 168 -4.11 3.06 -5.72
N ASP A 169 -3.48 3.99 -6.43
CA ASP A 169 -2.99 5.27 -5.90
C ASP A 169 -4.06 6.38 -5.85
N GLY A 170 -5.29 6.06 -6.28
CA GLY A 170 -6.43 6.97 -6.26
C GLY A 170 -7.17 7.07 -4.92
N TRP A 171 -6.82 6.26 -3.93
CA TRP A 171 -7.45 6.32 -2.61
C TRP A 171 -7.06 7.60 -1.87
N SER A 172 -8.05 8.27 -1.30
CA SER A 172 -7.88 9.54 -0.58
C SER A 172 -7.51 9.38 0.89
N ALA A 173 -7.55 8.15 1.42
CA ALA A 173 -7.10 7.78 2.75
C ALA A 173 -6.11 6.61 2.69
N ASP A 174 -5.37 6.40 3.78
CA ASP A 174 -4.50 5.25 3.93
C ASP A 174 -5.34 3.95 3.92
N SER A 175 -4.80 2.88 3.32
CA SER A 175 -5.36 1.53 3.42
C SER A 175 -4.52 0.76 4.44
N ASP A 176 -5.05 0.58 5.65
CA ASP A 176 -4.37 -0.14 6.71
C ASP A 176 -4.70 -1.64 6.66
N ASP A 177 -3.82 -2.44 7.26
CA ASP A 177 -3.95 -3.90 7.44
C ASP A 177 -4.44 -4.60 6.16
N VAL A 178 -3.67 -4.41 5.07
CA VAL A 178 -4.00 -4.94 3.75
C VAL A 178 -3.56 -6.39 3.66
N GLU A 179 -4.53 -7.28 3.40
CA GLU A 179 -4.29 -8.68 3.07
C GLU A 179 -4.93 -9.01 1.72
N MET A 180 -4.15 -9.61 0.83
CA MET A 180 -4.66 -10.12 -0.44
C MET A 180 -4.24 -11.57 -0.63
N GLU A 181 -5.21 -12.43 -0.94
CA GLU A 181 -5.00 -13.82 -1.33
C GLU A 181 -5.32 -14.01 -2.82
N VAL A 182 -4.41 -14.70 -3.52
CA VAL A 182 -4.60 -15.10 -4.91
C VAL A 182 -4.58 -16.62 -5.00
N CYS A 183 -5.71 -17.19 -5.38
CA CYS A 183 -5.91 -18.62 -5.63
C CYS A 183 -6.00 -18.91 -7.14
N PHE A 184 -5.87 -20.18 -7.51
CA PHE A 184 -5.87 -20.62 -8.90
C PHE A 184 -6.87 -21.78 -9.08
N ALA A 185 -8.01 -21.50 -9.69
CA ALA A 185 -9.11 -22.46 -9.82
C ALA A 185 -8.72 -23.79 -10.49
N ASN A 186 -7.73 -23.75 -11.39
CA ASN A 186 -7.35 -24.90 -12.21
C ASN A 186 -5.98 -25.49 -11.86
N ALA A 187 -5.31 -25.02 -10.80
CA ALA A 187 -3.97 -25.47 -10.42
C ALA A 187 -3.90 -26.97 -10.13
N ALA A 188 -4.92 -27.52 -9.46
CA ALA A 188 -4.98 -28.94 -9.10
C ALA A 188 -5.05 -29.89 -10.33
N ALA A 189 -5.46 -29.38 -11.48
CA ALA A 189 -5.55 -30.15 -12.74
C ALA A 189 -4.34 -29.95 -13.67
N GLY A 190 -3.48 -28.97 -13.37
CA GLY A 190 -2.32 -28.59 -14.16
C GLY A 190 -1.00 -29.13 -13.61
N THR A 191 0.10 -28.57 -14.12
CA THR A 191 1.45 -28.85 -13.64
C THR A 191 1.57 -28.46 -12.16
N ALA A 192 2.20 -29.33 -11.35
CA ALA A 192 2.40 -29.04 -9.93
C ALA A 192 3.23 -27.77 -9.71
N ALA A 193 2.84 -26.98 -8.73
CA ALA A 193 3.59 -25.82 -8.28
C ALA A 193 4.95 -26.23 -7.72
N VAL A 194 5.99 -25.50 -8.09
CA VAL A 194 7.34 -25.61 -7.50
C VAL A 194 7.83 -24.21 -7.19
N LYS A 195 7.81 -23.88 -5.89
CA LYS A 195 8.22 -22.56 -5.40
C LYS A 195 9.66 -22.23 -5.83
N GLY A 196 9.82 -21.06 -6.44
CA GLY A 196 11.12 -20.59 -6.90
C GLY A 196 11.57 -21.19 -8.24
N ASP A 197 10.75 -22.03 -8.87
CA ASP A 197 10.95 -22.56 -10.22
C ASP A 197 9.82 -22.11 -11.16
N ASN A 198 8.71 -22.83 -11.24
CA ASN A 198 7.57 -22.50 -12.09
C ASN A 198 6.48 -21.70 -11.37
N PHE A 199 6.60 -21.50 -10.04
CA PHE A 199 5.67 -20.71 -9.23
C PHE A 199 6.43 -19.67 -8.39
N ARG A 200 6.25 -18.41 -8.75
CA ARG A 200 6.96 -17.26 -8.18
C ARG A 200 6.01 -16.10 -7.97
N ALA A 201 6.28 -15.29 -6.93
CA ALA A 201 5.51 -14.08 -6.67
C ALA A 201 6.42 -12.96 -6.17
N TRP A 202 6.05 -11.74 -6.54
CA TRP A 202 6.70 -10.50 -6.11
C TRP A 202 5.63 -9.47 -5.79
N GLY A 203 5.94 -8.57 -4.86
CA GLY A 203 5.10 -7.43 -4.49
C GLY A 203 5.82 -6.11 -4.74
N HIS A 204 5.14 -5.14 -5.32
CA HIS A 204 5.64 -3.79 -5.52
C HIS A 204 4.78 -2.81 -4.76
N GLY A 205 5.43 -1.83 -4.09
CA GLY A 205 4.76 -0.83 -3.26
C GLY A 205 5.51 -0.57 -1.96
N PRO A 206 4.81 -0.52 -0.81
CA PRO A 206 5.44 -0.30 0.48
C PRO A 206 6.51 -1.32 0.81
N LEU A 207 7.68 -0.86 1.27
CA LEU A 207 8.82 -1.74 1.58
C LEU A 207 8.63 -2.60 2.84
N THR A 208 7.53 -2.40 3.55
CA THR A 208 7.11 -3.14 4.76
C THR A 208 6.20 -4.32 4.44
N GLY A 209 5.80 -4.49 3.18
CA GLY A 209 4.98 -5.61 2.74
C GLY A 209 5.76 -6.92 2.68
N ASP A 210 5.05 -8.02 2.90
CA ASP A 210 5.52 -9.38 2.79
C ASP A 210 4.70 -10.16 1.76
N VAL A 211 5.35 -11.17 1.12
CA VAL A 211 4.72 -12.08 0.16
C VAL A 211 5.04 -13.52 0.55
N SER A 212 4.02 -14.34 0.69
CA SER A 212 4.16 -15.77 0.94
C SER A 212 3.51 -16.60 -0.17
N LEU A 213 4.09 -17.77 -0.46
CA LEU A 213 3.57 -18.74 -1.41
C LEU A 213 3.37 -20.08 -0.71
N ASP A 214 2.21 -20.69 -0.96
CA ASP A 214 1.95 -22.09 -0.67
C ASP A 214 1.98 -22.87 -1.99
N GLU A 215 2.76 -23.96 -2.07
CA GLU A 215 2.87 -24.80 -3.26
C GLU A 215 2.04 -26.07 -3.17
N ASP A 216 1.64 -26.48 -1.98
CA ASP A 216 0.80 -27.65 -1.76
C ASP A 216 -0.67 -27.33 -2.06
N GLU A 217 -1.14 -26.16 -1.64
CA GLU A 217 -2.40 -25.53 -2.05
C GLU A 217 -2.08 -24.21 -2.75
N PRO A 218 -1.83 -24.23 -4.08
CA PRO A 218 -1.27 -23.08 -4.79
C PRO A 218 -2.02 -21.79 -4.51
N MET A 219 -1.40 -20.95 -3.67
CA MET A 219 -1.92 -19.68 -3.20
C MET A 219 -0.78 -18.69 -2.97
N VAL A 220 -1.03 -17.44 -3.23
CA VAL A 220 -0.11 -16.35 -2.90
C VAL A 220 -0.81 -15.37 -1.97
N THR A 221 -0.21 -15.09 -0.82
CA THR A 221 -0.72 -14.11 0.14
C THR A 221 0.23 -12.91 0.21
N TYR A 222 -0.33 -11.72 0.11
CA TYR A 222 0.34 -10.44 0.31
C TYR A 222 -0.19 -9.82 1.60
N THR A 223 0.70 -9.39 2.48
CA THR A 223 0.35 -8.67 3.70
C THR A 223 1.11 -7.36 3.78
N ILE A 224 0.41 -6.25 3.94
CA ILE A 224 1.00 -4.91 3.96
C ILE A 224 0.40 -4.14 5.14
N PRO A 225 1.19 -3.73 6.14
CA PRO A 225 0.67 -3.02 7.30
C PRO A 225 -0.09 -1.73 6.94
N CYS A 226 0.38 -1.00 5.93
CA CYS A 226 -0.26 0.22 5.46
C CYS A 226 0.20 0.55 4.04
N VAL A 227 -0.74 0.91 3.17
CA VAL A 227 -0.51 1.58 1.89
C VAL A 227 -0.98 3.01 2.06
N HIS A 228 -0.05 3.97 2.12
CA HIS A 228 -0.38 5.37 2.37
C HIS A 228 -1.12 6.00 1.19
N GLN A 229 -1.91 7.03 1.47
CA GLN A 229 -2.58 7.83 0.46
C GLN A 229 -1.62 8.22 -0.68
N GLY A 230 -2.03 7.93 -1.92
CA GLY A 230 -1.23 8.20 -3.12
C GLY A 230 -0.11 7.17 -3.39
N GLU A 231 0.05 6.15 -2.53
CA GLU A 231 0.84 4.96 -2.81
C GLU A 231 -0.02 3.87 -3.45
N PHE A 232 0.62 2.81 -3.93
CA PHE A 232 -0.06 1.66 -4.52
C PHE A 232 0.55 0.36 -4.00
N ALA A 233 -0.18 -0.75 -4.19
CA ALA A 233 0.35 -2.09 -4.05
C ALA A 233 0.01 -2.93 -5.28
N GLU A 234 1.04 -3.58 -5.84
CA GLU A 234 0.94 -4.44 -7.03
C GLU A 234 1.42 -5.85 -6.71
N ALA A 235 0.74 -6.83 -7.29
CA ALA A 235 1.12 -8.23 -7.31
C ALA A 235 1.65 -8.59 -8.69
N ARG A 236 2.76 -9.30 -8.72
CA ARG A 236 3.24 -10.01 -9.89
C ARG A 236 3.44 -11.46 -9.55
N ILE A 237 2.78 -12.36 -10.28
CA ILE A 237 2.86 -13.81 -10.06
C ILE A 237 3.13 -14.50 -11.39
N ALA A 238 4.19 -15.30 -11.43
CA ALA A 238 4.47 -16.21 -12.55
C ALA A 238 4.09 -17.64 -12.14
N PHE A 239 3.32 -18.32 -12.98
CA PHE A 239 2.77 -19.63 -12.69
C PHE A 239 2.66 -20.49 -13.96
N PRO A 240 2.42 -21.82 -13.84
CA PRO A 240 2.31 -22.71 -15.01
C PRO A 240 1.22 -22.28 -15.99
N SER A 241 1.56 -22.23 -17.29
CA SER A 241 0.65 -21.83 -18.37
C SER A 241 -0.58 -22.73 -18.50
N ASP A 242 -0.49 -24.00 -18.08
CA ASP A 242 -1.59 -24.95 -18.11
C ASP A 242 -2.63 -24.75 -17.00
N TRP A 243 -2.41 -23.82 -16.06
CA TRP A 243 -3.42 -23.40 -15.10
C TRP A 243 -4.46 -22.46 -15.71
N VAL A 244 -4.17 -21.89 -16.87
CA VAL A 244 -5.11 -21.06 -17.65
C VAL A 244 -5.30 -21.62 -19.06
N PRO A 245 -5.78 -22.87 -19.19
CA PRO A 245 -5.80 -23.59 -20.46
C PRO A 245 -6.73 -23.01 -21.52
N GLN A 246 -7.65 -22.10 -21.14
CA GLN A 246 -8.56 -21.43 -22.06
C GLN A 246 -8.04 -20.05 -22.50
N LEU A 247 -6.97 -19.52 -21.86
CA LEU A 247 -6.33 -18.29 -22.27
C LEU A 247 -5.31 -18.58 -23.38
N ALA A 248 -5.47 -17.93 -24.52
CA ALA A 248 -4.58 -18.12 -25.67
C ALA A 248 -3.14 -17.68 -25.32
N ALA A 249 -2.17 -18.54 -25.62
CA ALA A 249 -0.76 -18.21 -25.44
C ALA A 249 -0.28 -17.20 -26.50
N SER A 250 0.56 -16.25 -26.10
CA SER A 250 1.13 -15.22 -26.98
C SER A 250 2.18 -15.77 -27.94
N GLY A 251 2.80 -16.90 -27.62
CA GLY A 251 3.92 -17.48 -28.36
C GLY A 251 5.29 -16.86 -28.07
N GLU A 252 5.36 -15.86 -27.21
CA GLU A 252 6.59 -15.21 -26.77
C GLU A 252 7.05 -15.76 -25.41
N GLU A 253 8.36 -15.97 -25.22
CA GLU A 253 8.95 -16.31 -23.92
C GLU A 253 9.08 -15.06 -23.07
N ARG A 254 8.75 -15.15 -21.78
CA ARG A 254 8.72 -13.99 -20.87
C ARG A 254 9.45 -14.22 -19.55
N MET A 255 9.58 -15.45 -19.05
CA MET A 255 10.12 -15.75 -17.73
C MET A 255 11.51 -15.13 -17.51
N SER A 256 12.41 -15.23 -18.47
CA SER A 256 13.76 -14.65 -18.34
C SER A 256 13.73 -13.12 -18.17
N THR A 257 12.81 -12.46 -18.84
CA THR A 257 12.62 -11.00 -18.74
C THR A 257 12.02 -10.65 -17.37
N ILE A 258 10.99 -11.39 -16.90
CA ILE A 258 10.42 -11.23 -15.57
C ILE A 258 11.52 -11.29 -14.51
N LEU A 259 12.35 -12.34 -14.54
CA LEU A 259 13.42 -12.51 -13.56
C LEU A 259 14.45 -11.37 -13.58
N SER A 260 14.73 -10.81 -14.75
CA SER A 260 15.67 -9.70 -14.91
C SER A 260 15.07 -8.39 -14.35
N GLU A 261 13.81 -8.11 -14.66
CA GLU A 261 13.08 -6.94 -14.16
C GLU A 261 12.94 -6.99 -12.64
N GLU A 262 12.52 -8.14 -12.09
CA GLU A 262 12.36 -8.33 -10.65
C GLU A 262 13.68 -8.20 -9.89
N LYS A 263 14.77 -8.70 -10.48
CA LYS A 263 16.10 -8.54 -9.89
C LYS A 263 16.50 -7.06 -9.82
N GLU A 264 16.29 -6.29 -10.87
CA GLU A 264 16.62 -4.86 -10.91
C GLU A 264 15.82 -4.11 -9.86
N TRP A 265 14.50 -4.33 -9.78
CA TRP A 265 13.64 -3.69 -8.77
C TRP A 265 13.98 -4.10 -7.34
N ALA A 266 14.35 -5.36 -7.11
CA ALA A 266 14.82 -5.82 -5.81
C ALA A 266 16.14 -5.14 -5.41
N ASP A 267 17.08 -4.97 -6.34
CA ASP A 267 18.34 -4.28 -6.10
C ASP A 267 18.10 -2.79 -5.74
N GLU A 268 17.19 -2.11 -6.45
CA GLU A 268 16.78 -0.73 -6.13
C GLU A 268 16.07 -0.62 -4.76
N ALA A 269 15.13 -1.54 -4.47
CA ALA A 269 14.43 -1.58 -3.19
C ALA A 269 15.41 -1.80 -2.03
N ASN A 270 16.38 -2.70 -2.20
CA ASN A 270 17.43 -2.95 -1.20
C ASN A 270 18.34 -1.73 -1.01
N ALA A 271 18.68 -1.02 -2.09
CA ALA A 271 19.44 0.23 -2.00
C ALA A 271 18.67 1.31 -1.21
N ARG A 272 17.36 1.47 -1.47
CA ARG A 272 16.48 2.38 -0.71
C ARG A 272 16.41 2.00 0.77
N ARG A 273 16.22 0.70 1.09
CA ARG A 273 16.22 0.19 2.48
C ARG A 273 17.56 0.46 3.19
N ALA A 274 18.68 0.22 2.51
CA ALA A 274 20.01 0.49 3.05
C ALA A 274 20.23 1.99 3.35
N HIS A 275 19.78 2.86 2.44
CA HIS A 275 19.85 4.31 2.62
C HIS A 275 18.97 4.79 3.79
N ALA A 276 17.75 4.30 3.90
CA ALA A 276 16.85 4.62 5.03
C ALA A 276 17.45 4.19 6.37
N ARG A 277 18.03 2.97 6.45
CA ARG A 277 18.74 2.48 7.65
C ARG A 277 19.96 3.35 7.99
N MET A 278 20.71 3.80 7.00
CA MET A 278 21.85 4.68 7.22
C MET A 278 21.42 6.02 7.83
N ILE A 279 20.35 6.63 7.31
CA ILE A 279 19.77 7.86 7.86
C ILE A 279 19.27 7.65 9.29
N ALA A 280 18.50 6.58 9.54
CA ALA A 280 17.99 6.26 10.87
C ALA A 280 19.13 6.08 11.90
N ASN A 281 20.19 5.35 11.53
CA ASN A 281 21.37 5.18 12.38
C ASN A 281 22.10 6.48 12.64
N ALA A 282 22.25 7.34 11.63
CA ALA A 282 22.88 8.66 11.79
C ALA A 282 22.08 9.55 12.75
N LEU A 283 20.74 9.56 12.64
CA LEU A 283 19.86 10.31 13.54
C LEU A 283 19.92 9.75 14.97
N ALA A 284 19.97 8.43 15.15
CA ALA A 284 20.11 7.80 16.45
C ALA A 284 21.45 8.20 17.12
N VAL A 285 22.56 8.16 16.39
CA VAL A 285 23.87 8.63 16.92
C VAL A 285 23.82 10.11 17.29
N LEU A 286 23.21 10.94 16.43
CA LEU A 286 23.10 12.38 16.68
C LEU A 286 22.28 12.67 17.95
N SER A 287 21.18 11.93 18.17
CA SER A 287 20.34 12.06 19.37
C SER A 287 21.07 11.68 20.65
N VAL A 288 21.89 10.62 20.62
CA VAL A 288 22.72 10.21 21.76
C VAL A 288 23.78 11.27 22.06
N VAL A 289 24.46 11.78 21.04
CA VAL A 289 25.47 12.85 21.22
C VAL A 289 24.82 14.11 21.80
N ALA A 290 23.64 14.50 21.32
CA ALA A 290 22.91 15.64 21.86
C ALA A 290 22.51 15.43 23.33
N ALA A 291 22.02 14.24 23.70
CA ALA A 291 21.67 13.89 25.08
C ALA A 291 22.88 13.95 26.04
N VAL A 292 24.03 13.41 25.61
CA VAL A 292 25.29 13.46 26.38
C VAL A 292 25.78 14.91 26.56
N ALA A 293 25.76 15.72 25.51
CA ALA A 293 26.14 17.14 25.56
C ALA A 293 25.21 17.92 26.49
N PHE A 294 23.90 17.67 26.44
CA PHE A 294 22.92 18.29 27.33
C PHE A 294 23.16 17.94 28.80
N THR A 295 23.33 16.65 29.09
CA THR A 295 23.60 16.15 30.45
C THR A 295 24.92 16.74 31.00
N GLY A 296 25.97 16.73 30.19
CA GLY A 296 27.27 17.33 30.56
C GLY A 296 27.17 18.82 30.87
N THR A 297 26.35 19.54 30.10
CA THR A 297 26.11 20.98 30.34
C THR A 297 25.39 21.22 31.68
N ILE A 298 24.38 20.44 31.99
CA ILE A 298 23.65 20.51 33.29
C ILE A 298 24.58 20.23 34.47
N VAL A 299 25.40 19.17 34.38
CA VAL A 299 26.37 18.81 35.42
C VAL A 299 27.36 19.93 35.65
N MET A 300 27.92 20.49 34.57
CA MET A 300 28.86 21.65 34.66
C MET A 300 28.24 22.89 35.31
N LEU A 301 26.97 23.16 34.98
CA LEU A 301 26.23 24.29 35.59
C LEU A 301 25.95 24.07 37.08
N LYS A 302 25.65 22.83 37.51
CA LYS A 302 25.47 22.49 38.93
C LYS A 302 26.76 22.57 39.73
N LEU A 303 27.88 22.09 39.16
CA LEU A 303 29.18 22.17 39.81
C LEU A 303 29.73 23.63 39.97
N ARG A 304 29.34 24.54 39.08
CA ARG A 304 29.70 25.97 39.17
C ARG A 304 28.88 26.78 40.16
N ARG A 305 27.73 26.25 40.62
CA ARG A 305 26.84 26.88 41.62
C ARG A 305 27.16 26.47 43.05
N ARG A 306 28.04 25.48 43.24
CA ARG A 306 28.68 25.09 44.51
C ARG A 306 30.01 25.78 44.66
#